data_125bf2b3354dbef9aa144a17751880cd
#
_entry.id   125bf2b3354dbef9aa144a17751880cd
#
_cell.length_a   1.000
_cell.length_b   1.000
_cell.length_c   1.000
_cell.angle_alpha   90.00
_cell.angle_beta   90.00
_cell.angle_gamma   90.00
#
_symmetry.space_group_name_H-M   'P 1'
#
loop_
_entity.id
_entity.type
_entity.pdbx_description
1 polymer ?
#
loop_
_entity_poly.entity_id
_entity_poly.type
_entity_poly.pdbx_seq_one_letter_code
_entity_poly.pdbx_strand_id
1 'polypeptide(L)'
;LPGVVLWPFLHADFNHIVMNTTPLLFMGYLVALRGRWMFISSSLLILIVGGVGVWVFGRAAFHIGASGLVFGYFGFLVAIGIYERRFSGLAIASLTLFYYGGLIFGVLPTNSFVSWEGHLFGLLAGILAARVFARTKVRDRTT
;
A
#
# COMPACT_ATOMS: atom_id res chain seq x y z
N LEU A 1 20.10 -6.41 -1.49
CA LEU A 1 19.22 -6.54 -0.31
C LEU A 1 18.82 -5.19 0.33
N PRO A 2 19.67 -4.12 0.45
CA PRO A 2 19.22 -2.83 0.97
C PRO A 2 18.05 -2.22 0.19
N GLY A 3 18.01 -2.42 -1.12
CA GLY A 3 16.93 -1.93 -1.98
C GLY A 3 15.55 -2.47 -1.61
N VAL A 4 15.43 -3.65 -1.00
CA VAL A 4 14.15 -4.23 -0.55
C VAL A 4 13.48 -3.37 0.54
N VAL A 5 14.26 -2.58 1.29
CA VAL A 5 13.76 -1.77 2.41
C VAL A 5 13.86 -0.27 2.12
N LEU A 6 14.86 0.15 1.34
CA LEU A 6 15.16 1.57 1.14
C LEU A 6 14.41 2.21 -0.03
N TRP A 7 13.77 1.41 -0.89
CA TRP A 7 13.09 1.92 -2.10
C TRP A 7 12.09 3.06 -1.85
N PRO A 8 11.33 3.13 -0.72
CA PRO A 8 10.36 4.22 -0.53
C PRO A 8 11.02 5.56 -0.22
N PHE A 9 12.27 5.55 0.20
CA PHE A 9 13.01 6.75 0.59
C PHE A 9 13.80 7.37 -0.56
N LEU A 10 13.91 6.67 -1.68
CA LEU A 10 14.62 7.12 -2.87
C LEU A 10 13.62 7.71 -3.87
N HIS A 11 13.93 8.88 -4.42
CA HIS A 11 13.09 9.54 -5.41
C HIS A 11 13.95 10.08 -6.56
N ALA A 12 13.38 10.09 -7.77
CA ALA A 12 14.09 10.56 -8.96
C ALA A 12 14.27 12.08 -8.94
N ASP A 13 13.25 12.82 -8.48
CA ASP A 13 13.23 14.27 -8.46
C ASP A 13 12.23 14.80 -7.42
N PHE A 14 12.19 16.14 -7.26
CA PHE A 14 11.32 16.81 -6.30
C PHE A 14 9.82 16.63 -6.62
N ASN A 15 9.45 16.65 -7.89
CA ASN A 15 8.06 16.44 -8.30
C ASN A 15 7.58 15.04 -7.91
N HIS A 16 8.43 14.03 -8.07
CA HIS A 16 8.15 12.66 -7.64
C HIS A 16 7.90 12.56 -6.13
N ILE A 17 8.65 13.30 -5.31
CA ILE A 17 8.39 13.41 -3.86
C ILE A 17 7.01 14.00 -3.60
N VAL A 18 6.69 15.14 -4.21
CA VAL A 18 5.42 15.85 -4.01
C VAL A 18 4.23 14.97 -4.41
N MET A 19 4.30 14.33 -5.57
CA MET A 19 3.22 13.45 -6.08
C MET A 19 2.97 12.25 -5.17
N ASN A 20 3.99 11.72 -4.51
CA ASN A 20 3.84 10.64 -3.55
C ASN A 20 3.37 11.11 -2.17
N THR A 21 3.79 12.30 -1.73
CA THR A 21 3.57 12.78 -0.37
C THR A 21 2.09 12.94 -0.04
N THR A 22 1.31 13.56 -0.92
CA THR A 22 -0.12 13.82 -0.68
C THR A 22 -0.92 12.52 -0.47
N PRO A 23 -0.90 11.53 -1.38
CA PRO A 23 -1.63 10.29 -1.18
C PRO A 23 -1.06 9.45 -0.02
N LEU A 24 0.28 9.49 0.19
CA LEU A 24 0.92 8.77 1.29
C LEU A 24 0.44 9.28 2.65
N LEU A 25 0.43 10.61 2.85
CA LEU A 25 -0.03 11.21 4.09
C LEU A 25 -1.52 10.97 4.31
N PHE A 26 -2.34 11.16 3.29
CA PHE A 26 -3.78 10.96 3.41
C PHE A 26 -4.14 9.51 3.74
N MET A 27 -3.70 8.56 2.94
CA MET A 27 -4.01 7.15 3.18
C MET A 27 -3.28 6.60 4.41
N GLY A 28 -2.04 7.02 4.65
CA GLY A 28 -1.30 6.68 5.87
C GLY A 28 -2.02 7.15 7.13
N TYR A 29 -2.59 8.37 7.11
CA TYR A 29 -3.43 8.86 8.20
C TYR A 29 -4.69 7.99 8.41
N LEU A 30 -5.39 7.62 7.34
CA LEU A 30 -6.55 6.73 7.44
C LEU A 30 -6.18 5.35 8.01
N VAL A 31 -5.00 4.82 7.68
CA VAL A 31 -4.49 3.59 8.30
C VAL A 31 -4.16 3.82 9.77
N ALA A 32 -3.53 4.94 10.12
CA ALA A 32 -3.18 5.29 11.50
C ALA A 32 -4.40 5.47 12.41
N LEU A 33 -5.54 5.95 11.90
CA LEU A 33 -6.82 6.01 12.62
C LEU A 33 -7.31 4.64 13.09
N ARG A 34 -6.82 3.56 12.52
CA ARG A 34 -7.13 2.18 12.93
C ARG A 34 -6.29 1.71 14.13
N GLY A 35 -5.36 2.54 14.58
CA GLY A 35 -4.46 2.31 15.69
C GLY A 35 -2.99 2.21 15.27
N ARG A 36 -2.10 2.66 16.17
CA ARG A 36 -0.67 2.75 15.88
C ARG A 36 -0.04 1.41 15.49
N TRP A 37 -0.43 0.33 16.14
CA TRP A 37 0.09 -0.99 15.84
C TRP A 37 -0.36 -1.50 14.47
N MET A 38 -1.61 -1.23 14.11
CA MET A 38 -2.12 -1.53 12.78
C MET A 38 -1.33 -0.77 11.71
N PHE A 39 -1.09 0.53 11.93
CA PHE A 39 -0.28 1.35 11.03
C PHE A 39 1.14 0.79 10.87
N ILE A 40 1.86 0.55 11.97
CA ILE A 40 3.24 0.05 11.93
C ILE A 40 3.31 -1.32 11.26
N SER A 41 2.45 -2.26 11.68
CA SER A 41 2.51 -3.64 11.19
C SER A 41 2.11 -3.75 9.71
N SER A 42 1.08 -3.01 9.27
CA SER A 42 0.70 -2.99 7.85
C SER A 42 1.78 -2.32 7.00
N SER A 43 2.38 -1.22 7.46
CA SER A 43 3.46 -0.54 6.76
C SER A 43 4.68 -1.43 6.59
N LEU A 44 5.11 -2.12 7.66
CA LEU A 44 6.23 -3.05 7.61
C LEU A 44 5.94 -4.24 6.69
N LEU A 45 4.73 -4.79 6.74
CA LEU A 45 4.35 -5.89 5.87
C LEU A 45 4.36 -5.46 4.40
N ILE A 46 3.77 -4.31 4.09
CA ILE A 46 3.75 -3.75 2.72
C ILE A 46 5.18 -3.49 2.24
N LEU A 47 6.01 -2.88 3.08
CA LEU A 47 7.42 -2.58 2.77
C LEU A 47 8.19 -3.84 2.40
N ILE A 48 8.14 -4.86 3.28
CA ILE A 48 8.92 -6.09 3.13
C ILE A 48 8.37 -6.94 1.99
N VAL A 49 7.08 -7.24 2.00
CA VAL A 49 6.47 -8.14 0.99
C VAL A 49 6.47 -7.47 -0.39
N GLY A 50 6.17 -6.18 -0.46
CA GLY A 50 6.23 -5.41 -1.70
C GLY A 50 7.66 -5.36 -2.25
N GLY A 51 8.63 -5.04 -1.40
CA GLY A 51 10.05 -4.98 -1.78
C GLY A 51 10.62 -6.35 -2.20
N VAL A 52 10.28 -7.43 -1.49
CA VAL A 52 10.65 -8.79 -1.91
C VAL A 52 10.00 -9.17 -3.23
N GLY A 53 8.73 -8.83 -3.42
CA GLY A 53 8.02 -9.08 -4.69
C GLY A 53 8.71 -8.40 -5.86
N VAL A 54 9.08 -7.14 -5.72
CA VAL A 54 9.84 -6.40 -6.74
C VAL A 54 11.22 -7.03 -6.94
N TRP A 55 11.92 -7.39 -5.88
CA TRP A 55 13.27 -7.98 -5.98
C TRP A 55 13.28 -9.33 -6.72
N VAL A 56 12.24 -10.14 -6.54
CA VAL A 56 12.15 -11.48 -7.16
C VAL A 56 11.61 -11.42 -8.58
N PHE A 57 10.62 -10.56 -8.84
CA PHE A 57 9.83 -10.57 -10.08
C PHE A 57 9.93 -9.28 -10.89
N GLY A 58 10.53 -8.22 -10.33
CA GLY A 58 10.69 -6.95 -11.04
C GLY A 58 11.70 -7.05 -12.16
N ARG A 59 11.48 -6.26 -13.20
CA ARG A 59 12.46 -6.11 -14.29
C ARG A 59 13.76 -5.48 -13.77
N ALA A 60 14.83 -5.60 -14.54
CA ALA A 60 16.12 -4.95 -14.24
C ALA A 60 16.02 -3.42 -14.45
N ALA A 61 15.50 -2.71 -13.44
CA ALA A 61 15.30 -1.27 -13.43
C ALA A 61 15.46 -0.71 -12.01
N PHE A 62 15.55 0.62 -11.90
CA PHE A 62 15.50 1.28 -10.58
C PHE A 62 14.03 1.35 -10.11
N HIS A 63 13.73 0.62 -9.06
CA HIS A 63 12.44 0.65 -8.39
C HIS A 63 12.55 1.57 -7.16
N ILE A 64 12.15 2.83 -7.32
CA ILE A 64 12.30 3.89 -6.32
C ILE A 64 10.99 4.67 -6.16
N GLY A 65 10.80 5.28 -5.01
CA GLY A 65 9.63 6.11 -4.69
C GLY A 65 8.69 5.48 -3.67
N ALA A 66 8.04 6.31 -2.86
CA ALA A 66 7.07 5.87 -1.87
C ALA A 66 5.76 5.33 -2.46
N SER A 67 5.62 5.35 -3.79
CA SER A 67 4.40 4.95 -4.49
C SER A 67 3.98 3.50 -4.18
N GLY A 68 4.91 2.57 -4.02
CA GLY A 68 4.56 1.21 -3.61
C GLY A 68 3.89 1.14 -2.22
N LEU A 69 4.27 2.01 -1.26
CA LEU A 69 3.54 2.15 0.01
C LEU A 69 2.16 2.80 -0.22
N VAL A 70 2.06 3.79 -1.10
CA VAL A 70 0.79 4.41 -1.49
C VAL A 70 -0.18 3.36 -2.02
N PHE A 71 0.26 2.54 -2.98
CA PHE A 71 -0.53 1.44 -3.52
C PHE A 71 -0.85 0.37 -2.47
N GLY A 72 0.09 0.12 -1.55
CA GLY A 72 -0.12 -0.77 -0.42
C GLY A 72 -1.21 -0.27 0.53
N TYR A 73 -1.19 1.00 0.91
CA TYR A 73 -2.24 1.59 1.73
C TYR A 73 -3.59 1.63 1.00
N PHE A 74 -3.59 1.93 -0.30
CA PHE A 74 -4.80 1.85 -1.12
C PHE A 74 -5.40 0.44 -1.06
N GLY A 75 -4.62 -0.60 -1.36
CA GLY A 75 -5.07 -1.99 -1.30
C GLY A 75 -5.53 -2.40 0.09
N PHE A 76 -4.79 -1.98 1.13
CA PHE A 76 -5.15 -2.26 2.52
C PHE A 76 -6.49 -1.64 2.91
N LEU A 77 -6.69 -0.34 2.65
CA LEU A 77 -7.90 0.37 3.05
C LEU A 77 -9.15 -0.16 2.35
N VAL A 78 -9.04 -0.46 1.06
CA VAL A 78 -10.16 -1.04 0.29
C VAL A 78 -10.47 -2.45 0.79
N ALA A 79 -9.46 -3.32 0.87
CA ALA A 79 -9.66 -4.71 1.25
C ALA A 79 -10.12 -4.88 2.70
N ILE A 80 -9.56 -4.11 3.65
CA ILE A 80 -9.95 -4.22 5.07
C ILE A 80 -11.40 -3.77 5.29
N GLY A 81 -11.86 -2.74 4.56
CA GLY A 81 -13.25 -2.30 4.60
C GLY A 81 -14.21 -3.40 4.14
N ILE A 82 -13.86 -4.11 3.06
CA ILE A 82 -14.63 -5.23 2.54
C ILE A 82 -14.63 -6.42 3.51
N TYR A 83 -13.46 -6.75 4.10
CA TYR A 83 -13.33 -7.92 4.98
C TYR A 83 -14.03 -7.72 6.33
N GLU A 84 -13.96 -6.53 6.92
CA GLU A 84 -14.60 -6.25 8.22
C GLU A 84 -16.12 -6.03 8.11
N ARG A 85 -16.61 -5.63 6.95
CA ARG A 85 -18.05 -5.36 6.67
C ARG A 85 -18.72 -4.40 7.66
N ARG A 86 -17.94 -3.48 8.23
CA ARG A 86 -18.45 -2.45 9.13
C ARG A 86 -18.73 -1.18 8.35
N PHE A 87 -19.75 -0.44 8.74
CA PHE A 87 -20.11 0.82 8.06
C PHE A 87 -18.93 1.78 7.94
N SER A 88 -18.18 2.01 9.03
CA SER A 88 -17.00 2.88 9.01
C SER A 88 -15.89 2.38 8.07
N GLY A 89 -15.66 1.06 8.03
CA GLY A 89 -14.68 0.46 7.12
C GLY A 89 -15.10 0.59 5.66
N LEU A 90 -16.36 0.34 5.36
CA LEU A 90 -16.92 0.50 4.02
C LEU A 90 -16.92 1.97 3.58
N ALA A 91 -17.23 2.90 4.48
CA ALA A 91 -17.18 4.34 4.19
C ALA A 91 -15.74 4.78 3.83
N ILE A 92 -14.73 4.34 4.59
CA ILE A 92 -13.32 4.62 4.30
C ILE A 92 -12.90 3.98 2.96
N ALA A 93 -13.29 2.74 2.70
CA ALA A 93 -13.00 2.06 1.44
C ALA A 93 -13.62 2.80 0.24
N SER A 94 -14.88 3.24 0.36
CA SER A 94 -15.58 4.02 -0.67
C SER A 94 -14.91 5.37 -0.90
N LEU A 95 -14.53 6.07 0.17
CA LEU A 95 -13.80 7.33 0.08
C LEU A 95 -12.45 7.16 -0.61
N THR A 96 -11.72 6.11 -0.25
CA THR A 96 -10.43 5.77 -0.87
C THR A 96 -10.59 5.47 -2.35
N LEU A 97 -11.58 4.69 -2.74
CA LEU A 97 -11.89 4.39 -4.14
C LEU A 97 -12.34 5.65 -4.90
N PHE A 98 -13.13 6.52 -4.30
CA PHE A 98 -13.60 7.74 -4.94
C PHE A 98 -12.44 8.68 -5.29
N TYR A 99 -11.54 8.96 -4.33
CA TYR A 99 -10.43 9.89 -4.55
C TYR A 99 -9.23 9.27 -5.25
N TYR A 100 -8.97 7.99 -5.05
CA TYR A 100 -7.73 7.33 -5.48
C TYR A 100 -7.94 6.09 -6.35
N GLY A 101 -9.18 5.78 -6.73
CA GLY A 101 -9.49 4.60 -7.57
C GLY A 101 -8.72 4.58 -8.90
N GLY A 102 -8.39 5.76 -9.43
CA GLY A 102 -7.55 5.90 -10.62
C GLY A 102 -6.14 5.33 -10.48
N LEU A 103 -5.63 5.12 -9.26
CA LEU A 103 -4.34 4.47 -9.02
C LEU A 103 -4.28 3.06 -9.62
N ILE A 104 -5.43 2.37 -9.74
CA ILE A 104 -5.44 1.00 -10.30
C ILE A 104 -4.80 0.92 -11.68
N PHE A 105 -4.87 1.99 -12.47
CA PHE A 105 -4.22 2.05 -13.78
C PHE A 105 -2.70 2.12 -13.68
N GLY A 106 -2.15 2.53 -12.54
CA GLY A 106 -0.71 2.60 -12.31
C GLY A 106 -0.03 1.23 -12.15
N VAL A 107 -0.81 0.13 -12.00
CA VAL A 107 -0.27 -1.24 -12.01
C VAL A 107 -0.10 -1.80 -13.42
N LEU A 108 -0.51 -1.05 -14.45
CA LEU A 108 -0.37 -1.47 -15.84
C LEU A 108 1.01 -1.10 -16.38
N PRO A 109 1.64 -1.97 -17.19
CA PRO A 109 2.95 -1.72 -17.78
C PRO A 109 2.89 -0.76 -18.98
N THR A 110 2.26 0.40 -18.79
CA THR A 110 2.02 1.39 -19.86
C THR A 110 3.16 2.40 -20.02
N ASN A 111 4.00 2.56 -18.97
CA ASN A 111 5.09 3.53 -18.98
C ASN A 111 6.37 2.88 -18.42
N SER A 112 7.44 2.86 -19.24
CA SER A 112 8.72 2.26 -18.87
C SER A 112 9.47 3.01 -17.76
N PHE A 113 9.17 4.29 -17.55
CA PHE A 113 9.76 5.12 -16.48
C PHE A 113 9.09 4.92 -15.12
N VAL A 114 7.93 4.28 -15.09
CA VAL A 114 7.20 4.00 -13.87
C VAL A 114 7.48 2.57 -13.41
N SER A 115 7.74 2.41 -12.11
CA SER A 115 7.85 1.08 -11.49
C SER A 115 6.45 0.50 -11.24
N TRP A 116 5.77 0.07 -12.33
CA TRP A 116 4.47 -0.57 -12.22
C TRP A 116 4.51 -1.86 -11.37
N GLU A 117 5.65 -2.54 -11.35
CA GLU A 117 5.89 -3.70 -10.48
C GLU A 117 5.85 -3.30 -9.00
N GLY A 118 6.47 -2.16 -8.64
CA GLY A 118 6.39 -1.61 -7.29
C GLY A 118 4.96 -1.29 -6.87
N HIS A 119 4.17 -0.77 -7.80
CA HIS A 119 2.73 -0.52 -7.59
C HIS A 119 1.96 -1.82 -7.41
N LEU A 120 2.16 -2.79 -8.29
CA LEU A 120 1.48 -4.08 -8.22
C LEU A 120 1.80 -4.83 -6.92
N PHE A 121 3.09 -5.01 -6.61
CA PHE A 121 3.49 -5.73 -5.40
C PHE A 121 3.14 -4.98 -4.13
N GLY A 122 3.17 -3.64 -4.14
CA GLY A 122 2.63 -2.82 -3.07
C GLY A 122 1.14 -3.07 -2.83
N LEU A 123 0.34 -3.00 -3.88
CA LEU A 123 -1.10 -3.28 -3.86
C LEU A 123 -1.41 -4.68 -3.28
N LEU A 124 -0.75 -5.71 -3.81
CA LEU A 124 -0.94 -7.09 -3.36
C LEU A 124 -0.52 -7.28 -1.88
N ALA A 125 0.59 -6.66 -1.47
CA ALA A 125 1.04 -6.66 -0.09
C ALA A 125 0.03 -5.98 0.85
N GLY A 126 -0.59 -4.88 0.41
CA GLY A 126 -1.65 -4.20 1.16
C GLY A 126 -2.90 -5.06 1.33
N ILE A 127 -3.35 -5.73 0.27
CA ILE A 127 -4.47 -6.68 0.33
C ILE A 127 -4.15 -7.85 1.27
N LEU A 128 -2.93 -8.37 1.21
CA LEU A 128 -2.47 -9.44 2.10
C LEU A 128 -2.48 -8.97 3.56
N ALA A 129 -1.96 -7.76 3.85
CA ALA A 129 -1.99 -7.16 5.18
C ALA A 129 -3.43 -7.06 5.71
N ALA A 130 -4.36 -6.57 4.89
CA ALA A 130 -5.76 -6.49 5.24
C ALA A 130 -6.35 -7.86 5.61
N ARG A 131 -6.05 -8.90 4.83
CA ARG A 131 -6.52 -10.26 5.10
C ARG A 131 -5.99 -10.83 6.41
N VAL A 132 -4.70 -10.59 6.70
CA VAL A 132 -4.05 -11.03 7.94
C VAL A 132 -4.71 -10.36 9.15
N PHE A 133 -4.82 -9.03 9.13
CA PHE A 133 -5.31 -8.27 10.29
C PHE A 133 -6.82 -8.34 10.48
N ALA A 134 -7.62 -8.54 9.43
CA ALA A 134 -9.05 -8.79 9.58
C ALA A 134 -9.31 -10.11 10.33
N ARG A 135 -8.55 -11.16 10.04
CA ARG A 135 -8.67 -12.47 10.72
C ARG A 135 -8.28 -12.43 12.19
N THR A 136 -7.20 -11.72 12.53
CA THR A 136 -6.74 -11.59 13.91
C THR A 136 -7.82 -10.95 14.78
N LYS A 137 -8.47 -9.91 14.31
CA LYS A 137 -9.51 -9.19 15.03
C LYS A 137 -10.80 -10.00 15.24
N VAL A 138 -11.09 -10.96 14.38
CA VAL A 138 -12.22 -11.90 14.55
C VAL A 138 -11.90 -12.89 15.67
N ARG A 139 -10.67 -13.41 15.72
CA ARG A 139 -10.24 -14.39 16.74
C ARG A 139 -10.26 -13.82 18.14
N ASP A 140 -9.82 -12.57 18.34
CA ASP A 140 -9.82 -11.91 19.66
C ASP A 140 -11.22 -11.60 20.22
N ARG A 141 -12.28 -11.77 19.42
CA ARG A 141 -13.68 -11.57 19.83
C ARG A 141 -14.40 -12.86 20.20
N THR A 142 -13.80 -13.99 19.88
CA THR A 142 -14.36 -15.32 20.13
C THR A 142 -13.69 -16.04 21.30
N THR A 143 -12.68 -15.44 21.89
CA THR A 143 -12.02 -15.83 23.15
C THR A 143 -12.40 -14.90 24.27
#